data_0ee40941768e3a528db110cf4a24a7fc
#
_entry.id   0ee40941768e3a528db110cf4a24a7fc
#
_cell.length_a   1.000
_cell.length_b   1.000
_cell.length_c   1.000
_cell.angle_alpha   90.00
_cell.angle_beta   90.00
_cell.angle_gamma   90.00
#
_symmetry.space_group_name_H-M   'P 1'
#
loop_
_entity.id
_entity.type
_entity.pdbx_description
1 polymer ?
#
loop_
_entity_poly.entity_id
_entity_poly.type
_entity_poly.pdbx_seq_one_letter_code
_entity_poly.pdbx_strand_id
1 'polypeptide(L)' 'MRTKGTVKWFNDQKGFGFITPDGGERDCFVHHSAIQMQGFRTLAEGDKVEFDIVDGTKGPAAENVTRIQ' A
#
# COMPACT_ATOMS: atom_id res chain seq x y z
N MET A 1 -2.93 10.51 -8.73
CA MET A 1 -3.32 11.32 -7.57
C MET A 1 -3.00 10.57 -6.29
N ARG A 2 -2.29 11.22 -5.38
CA ARG A 2 -1.89 10.54 -4.15
C ARG A 2 -3.02 10.55 -3.14
N THR A 3 -3.11 9.47 -2.39
CA THR A 3 -4.09 9.36 -1.32
C THR A 3 -3.42 8.74 -0.11
N LYS A 4 -4.06 8.87 1.03
CA LYS A 4 -3.56 8.29 2.27
C LYS A 4 -4.42 7.10 2.66
N GLY A 5 -3.82 6.19 3.39
CA GLY A 5 -4.54 5.01 3.84
C GLY A 5 -3.82 4.32 4.98
N THR A 6 -4.41 3.22 5.41
CA THR A 6 -3.88 2.40 6.49
C THR A 6 -3.64 1.00 5.96
N VAL A 7 -2.49 0.44 6.29
CA VAL A 7 -2.18 -0.93 5.90
C VAL A 7 -3.12 -1.88 6.62
N LYS A 8 -3.89 -2.64 5.84
CA LYS A 8 -4.81 -3.63 6.40
C LYS A 8 -4.03 -4.85 6.86
N TRP A 9 -3.14 -5.34 5.99
CA TRP A 9 -2.20 -6.39 6.32
C TRP A 9 -1.13 -6.44 5.24
N PHE A 10 0.01 -7.00 5.58
CA PHE A 10 1.09 -7.15 4.63
C PHE A 10 1.88 -8.41 4.98
N ASN A 11 2.17 -9.23 3.98
CA ASN A 11 2.95 -10.44 4.14
C ASN A 11 4.31 -10.22 3.49
N ASP A 12 5.34 -10.02 4.30
CA ASP A 12 6.67 -9.71 3.80
C ASP A 12 7.34 -10.93 3.16
N GLN A 13 6.94 -12.13 3.52
CA GLN A 13 7.46 -13.33 2.88
C GLN A 13 6.95 -13.47 1.46
N LYS A 14 5.69 -13.18 1.24
CA LYS A 14 5.09 -13.21 -0.09
C LYS A 14 5.30 -11.92 -0.85
N GLY A 15 5.57 -10.84 -0.14
CA GLY A 15 5.87 -9.55 -0.75
C GLY A 15 4.66 -8.77 -1.20
N PHE A 16 3.48 -8.99 -0.60
CA PHE A 16 2.30 -8.22 -0.97
C PHE A 16 1.33 -8.09 0.20
N GLY A 17 0.39 -7.17 0.05
CA GLY A 17 -0.63 -6.94 1.05
C GLY A 17 -1.73 -6.04 0.53
N PHE A 18 -2.49 -5.46 1.44
CA PHE A 18 -3.59 -4.57 1.08
C PHE A 18 -3.57 -3.33 1.96
N ILE A 19 -3.97 -2.21 1.35
CA ILE A 19 -4.10 -0.92 2.02
C ILE A 19 -5.54 -0.47 1.90
N THR A 20 -6.12 -0.01 3.02
CA THR A 20 -7.46 0.55 3.03
C THR A 20 -7.36 2.07 2.91
N PRO A 21 -7.80 2.66 1.79
CA PRO A 21 -7.76 4.12 1.65
C PRO A 21 -8.65 4.81 2.66
N ASP A 22 -8.21 5.98 3.12
CA ASP A 22 -8.95 6.74 4.12
C ASP A 22 -10.27 7.28 3.57
N GLY A 23 -10.38 7.40 2.25
CA GLY A 23 -11.60 7.91 1.62
C GLY A 23 -12.75 6.92 1.53
N GLY A 24 -12.62 5.74 2.10
CA GLY A 24 -13.68 4.73 2.06
C GLY A 24 -13.78 3.96 0.76
N GLU A 25 -12.75 4.02 -0.06
CA GLU A 25 -12.70 3.29 -1.31
C GLU A 25 -12.33 1.83 -1.05
N ARG A 26 -12.33 1.04 -2.13
CA ARG A 26 -11.97 -0.37 -2.04
C ARG A 26 -10.51 -0.52 -1.63
N ASP A 27 -10.23 -1.62 -0.92
CA ASP A 27 -8.84 -1.95 -0.56
C ASP A 27 -7.97 -2.03 -1.81
N CYS A 28 -6.75 -1.49 -1.70
CA CYS A 28 -5.81 -1.49 -2.79
C CYS A 28 -4.75 -2.55 -2.57
N PHE A 29 -4.48 -3.32 -3.60
CA PHE A 29 -3.39 -4.29 -3.58
C PHE A 29 -2.06 -3.54 -3.59
N VAL A 30 -1.11 -3.99 -2.78
CA VAL A 30 0.23 -3.41 -2.74
C VAL A 30 1.26 -4.53 -2.84
N HIS A 31 2.25 -4.36 -3.72
CA HIS A 31 3.37 -5.27 -3.87
C HIS A 31 4.63 -4.61 -3.33
N HIS A 32 5.58 -5.41 -2.83
CA HIS A 32 6.78 -4.83 -2.23
C HIS A 32 7.54 -3.93 -3.21
N SER A 33 7.45 -4.20 -4.51
CA SER A 33 8.11 -3.37 -5.51
C SER A 33 7.49 -1.97 -5.61
N ALA A 34 6.27 -1.80 -5.12
CA ALA A 34 5.60 -0.50 -5.12
C ALA A 34 5.94 0.35 -3.90
N ILE A 35 6.63 -0.21 -2.93
CA ILE A 35 6.99 0.49 -1.70
C ILE A 35 8.30 1.23 -1.91
N GLN A 36 8.26 2.55 -1.76
CA GLN A 36 9.43 3.39 -1.93
C GLN A 36 9.97 3.83 -0.58
N MET A 37 10.76 2.97 0.02
CA MET A 37 11.38 3.25 1.31
C MET A 37 12.82 2.79 1.26
N GLN A 38 13.67 3.46 2.02
CA GLN A 38 15.05 3.03 2.19
C GLN A 38 15.07 1.84 3.14
N GLY A 39 15.86 0.83 2.80
CA GLY A 39 15.96 -0.36 3.63
C GLY A 39 14.86 -1.36 3.33
N PHE A 40 14.14 -1.78 4.34
CA PHE A 40 13.13 -2.83 4.19
C PHE A 40 11.91 -2.31 3.46
N ARG A 41 11.48 -3.03 2.44
CA ARG A 41 10.26 -2.74 1.70
C ARG A 41 9.11 -3.54 2.29
N THR A 42 8.85 -3.30 3.55
CA THR A 42 7.80 -4.01 4.27
C THR A 42 6.93 -3.01 5.01
N LEU A 43 5.68 -3.41 5.20
CA LEU A 43 4.70 -2.62 5.93
C LEU A 43 4.15 -3.46 7.06
N ALA A 44 3.72 -2.80 8.12
CA ALA A 44 3.08 -3.47 9.24
C ALA A 44 1.61 -3.11 9.29
N GLU A 45 0.80 -4.02 9.79
CA GLU A 45 -0.63 -3.78 9.96
C GLU A 45 -0.85 -2.52 10.78
N GLY A 46 -1.70 -1.63 10.27
CA GLY A 46 -2.00 -0.38 10.95
C GLY A 46 -1.10 0.79 10.60
N ASP A 47 -0.07 0.56 9.79
CA ASP A 47 0.81 1.65 9.37
C ASP A 47 0.07 2.64 8.48
N LYS A 48 0.38 3.92 8.68
CA LYS A 48 -0.16 4.97 7.81
C LYS A 48 0.77 5.18 6.64
N VAL A 49 0.20 5.22 5.45
CA VAL A 49 0.96 5.33 4.21
C VAL A 49 0.28 6.32 3.27
N GLU A 50 1.07 6.79 2.31
CA GLU A 50 0.59 7.62 1.22
C GLU A 50 0.98 6.94 -0.09
N PHE A 51 0.08 6.92 -1.04
CA PHE A 51 0.30 6.16 -2.26
C PHE A 51 -0.57 6.68 -3.40
N ASP A 52 -0.25 6.22 -4.61
CA ASP A 52 -1.06 6.49 -5.80
C ASP A 52 -1.94 5.28 -6.07
N ILE A 53 -3.20 5.52 -6.39
CA ILE A 53 -4.11 4.45 -6.77
C ILE A 53 -4.07 4.31 -8.29
N VAL A 54 -3.82 3.09 -8.75
CA VAL A 54 -3.82 2.78 -10.19
C VAL A 54 -4.71 1.57 -10.42
N ASP A 55 -5.23 1.45 -11.64
CA ASP A 55 -6.03 0.30 -12.02
C ASP A 55 -5.11 -0.85 -12.40
N GLY A 56 -5.20 -1.93 -11.65
CA GLY A 56 -4.46 -3.14 -11.94
C GLY A 56 -5.35 -4.22 -12.50
N THR A 57 -4.75 -5.33 -12.89
CA THR A 57 -5.51 -6.46 -13.44
C THR A 57 -6.44 -7.09 -12.43
N LYS A 58 -6.14 -6.96 -11.15
CA LYS A 58 -6.95 -7.51 -10.06
C LYS A 58 -7.77 -6.45 -9.35
N GLY A 59 -7.88 -5.26 -9.93
CA GLY A 59 -8.58 -4.14 -9.33
C GLY A 59 -7.62 -3.03 -8.91
N PRO A 60 -8.03 -2.14 -8.01
CA PRO A 60 -7.18 -1.02 -7.63
C PRO A 60 -5.89 -1.51 -6.97
N ALA A 61 -4.78 -0.88 -7.33
CA ALA A 61 -3.48 -1.20 -6.79
C ALA A 61 -2.79 0.08 -6.30
N ALA A 62 -1.93 -0.05 -5.29
CA ALA A 62 -1.17 1.07 -4.77
C ALA A 62 0.21 1.09 -5.40
N GLU A 63 0.67 2.28 -5.79
CA GLU A 63 2.00 2.48 -6.30
C GLU A 63 2.65 3.66 -5.60
N ASN A 64 3.97 3.71 -5.66
CA ASN A 64 4.74 4.79 -5.03
C ASN A 64 4.37 4.95 -3.57
N VAL A 65 4.28 3.82 -2.87
CA VAL A 65 3.86 3.80 -1.47
C VAL A 65 4.97 4.33 -0.60
N THR A 66 4.65 5.31 0.23
CA THR A 66 5.58 5.84 1.21
C THR A 66 4.92 5.83 2.58
N ARG A 67 5.71 5.51 3.57
CA ARG A 67 5.25 5.49 4.94
C ARG A 67 5.29 6.91 5.48
N ILE A 68 4.17 7.39 6.03
CA ILE A 68 4.09 8.77 6.52
C ILE A 68 4.17 8.85 8.04
N GLN A 69 4.49 7.74 8.67
CA GLN A 69 4.62 7.74 10.12
C GLN A 69 5.69 6.79 10.58
#